data_d52adfceff18dce5f27f3f7b8abdd421
#
_entry.id   d52adfceff18dce5f27f3f7b8abdd421
#
_cell.length_a   1.000
_cell.length_b   1.000
_cell.length_c   1.000
_cell.angle_alpha   90.00
_cell.angle_beta   90.00
_cell.angle_gamma   90.00
#
_symmetry.space_group_name_H-M   'P 1'
#
loop_
_entity.id
_entity.type
_entity.pdbx_description
1 polymer ?
#
loop_
_entity_poly.entity_id
_entity_poly.type
_entity_poly.pdbx_seq_one_letter_code
_entity_poly.pdbx_strand_id
1 'polypeptide(L)'
;MDIELNDVLPSSQGVERLKAQMVEGMDVLQFRYLPDQAKNAMSSVTAAGYQVRCRLASDLPYRLEDLQQAKQRFFDDATSIPVTKKTKKGGRELDLRPLIYDFRIEEEADETIFFLTLSTGSVDNIKPQFVLDTFFASMEGDMDVSYHIHRIDLFTTIEEKLVSLGDIGYEQ
;
A
#
# COMPACT_ATOMS: atom_id res chain seq x y z
N MET A 1 -0.36 12.98 9.23
CA MET A 1 -0.48 13.37 10.67
C MET A 1 -1.34 14.61 10.73
N ASP A 2 -2.35 14.62 11.60
CA ASP A 2 -3.19 15.80 11.80
C ASP A 2 -2.67 16.57 13.02
N ILE A 3 -2.65 17.88 12.92
CA ILE A 3 -2.28 18.80 13.99
C ILE A 3 -3.31 19.93 14.05
N GLU A 4 -3.65 20.37 15.24
CA GLU A 4 -4.48 21.53 15.45
C GLU A 4 -3.59 22.75 15.66
N LEU A 5 -3.94 23.87 15.02
CA LEU A 5 -3.17 25.11 15.09
C LEU A 5 -3.94 26.15 15.90
N ASN A 6 -3.24 26.93 16.72
CA ASN A 6 -3.82 28.08 17.38
C ASN A 6 -3.96 29.28 16.42
N ASP A 7 -3.03 29.41 15.48
CA ASP A 7 -2.97 30.49 14.53
C ASP A 7 -2.77 29.98 13.10
N VAL A 8 -3.35 30.68 12.15
CA VAL A 8 -3.19 30.37 10.71
C VAL A 8 -1.81 30.87 10.24
N LEU A 9 -1.11 30.02 9.46
CA LEU A 9 0.18 30.37 8.86
C LEU A 9 0.24 29.86 7.42
N PRO A 10 1.05 30.46 6.54
CA PRO A 10 1.25 29.96 5.18
C PRO A 10 1.73 28.50 5.17
N SER A 11 1.23 27.68 4.24
CA SER A 11 1.59 26.26 4.14
C SER A 11 3.09 26.02 4.01
N SER A 12 3.80 26.86 3.25
CA SER A 12 5.26 26.83 3.13
C SER A 12 5.97 27.01 4.48
N GLN A 13 5.48 27.96 5.29
CA GLN A 13 6.04 28.21 6.62
C GLN A 13 5.74 27.05 7.59
N GLY A 14 4.57 26.38 7.42
CA GLY A 14 4.23 25.14 8.15
C GLY A 14 5.22 24.02 7.84
N VAL A 15 5.53 23.81 6.56
CA VAL A 15 6.55 22.84 6.13
C VAL A 15 7.91 23.14 6.75
N GLU A 16 8.40 24.38 6.63
CA GLU A 16 9.71 24.78 7.15
C GLU A 16 9.83 24.60 8.67
N ARG A 17 8.82 25.04 9.42
CA ARG A 17 8.82 24.90 10.89
C ARG A 17 8.80 23.45 11.35
N LEU A 18 8.05 22.60 10.68
CA LEU A 18 8.01 21.18 11.00
C LEU A 18 9.31 20.49 10.59
N LYS A 19 9.86 20.76 9.41
CA LYS A 19 11.17 20.23 8.98
C LYS A 19 12.27 20.52 9.99
N ALA A 20 12.31 21.74 10.53
CA ALA A 20 13.30 22.15 11.52
C ALA A 20 13.26 21.34 12.84
N GLN A 21 12.17 20.63 13.10
CA GLN A 21 11.99 19.78 14.29
C GLN A 21 12.10 18.28 14.00
N MET A 22 12.25 17.90 12.72
CA MET A 22 12.36 16.49 12.34
C MET A 22 13.74 15.95 12.66
N VAL A 23 13.78 14.68 13.01
CA VAL A 23 15.05 13.95 13.18
C VAL A 23 15.56 13.47 11.81
N GLU A 24 16.84 13.14 11.74
CA GLU A 24 17.44 12.57 10.53
C GLU A 24 16.65 11.37 10.00
N GLY A 25 16.42 11.34 8.68
CA GLY A 25 15.64 10.31 8.01
C GLY A 25 14.12 10.58 7.97
N MET A 26 13.64 11.68 8.56
CA MET A 26 12.25 12.13 8.46
C MET A 26 12.16 13.47 7.75
N ASP A 27 11.22 13.58 6.81
CA ASP A 27 10.95 14.84 6.10
C ASP A 27 9.46 15.17 6.08
N VAL A 28 9.14 16.45 5.93
CA VAL A 28 7.78 16.96 5.75
C VAL A 28 7.62 17.38 4.30
N LEU A 29 6.80 16.64 3.56
CA LEU A 29 6.60 16.89 2.14
C LEU A 29 5.59 18.01 1.88
N GLN A 30 4.51 18.03 2.67
CA GLN A 30 3.39 18.94 2.48
C GLN A 30 2.79 19.36 3.83
N PHE A 31 2.17 20.54 3.82
CA PHE A 31 1.34 21.04 4.91
C PHE A 31 0.06 21.63 4.30
N ARG A 32 -1.08 21.00 4.60
CA ARG A 32 -2.38 21.35 4.00
C ARG A 32 -3.41 21.59 5.07
N TYR A 33 -4.25 22.58 4.84
CA TYR A 33 -5.40 22.84 5.67
C TYR A 33 -6.55 21.90 5.33
N LEU A 34 -7.14 21.29 6.33
CA LEU A 34 -8.30 20.44 6.17
C LEU A 34 -9.58 21.25 6.35
N PRO A 35 -10.67 20.92 5.63
CA PRO A 35 -11.99 21.50 5.92
C PRO A 35 -12.43 21.19 7.37
N ASP A 36 -13.20 22.08 7.98
CA ASP A 36 -13.65 21.96 9.39
C ASP A 36 -14.39 20.64 9.71
N GLN A 37 -14.99 20.01 8.71
CA GLN A 37 -15.69 18.74 8.85
C GLN A 37 -14.87 17.52 8.38
N ALA A 38 -13.59 17.70 8.09
CA ALA A 38 -12.74 16.59 7.67
C ALA A 38 -12.61 15.56 8.78
N LYS A 39 -12.72 14.29 8.42
CA LYS A 39 -12.37 13.20 9.34
C LYS A 39 -10.86 13.21 9.56
N ASN A 40 -10.43 12.78 10.74
CA ASN A 40 -9.00 12.64 10.99
C ASN A 40 -8.38 11.62 10.02
N ALA A 41 -7.10 11.81 9.70
CA ALA A 41 -6.40 11.00 8.70
C ALA A 41 -6.46 9.50 9.01
N MET A 42 -6.30 9.09 10.29
CA MET A 42 -6.31 7.68 10.65
C MET A 42 -7.66 7.00 10.39
N SER A 43 -8.78 7.70 10.60
CA SER A 43 -10.12 7.16 10.33
C SER A 43 -10.53 7.25 8.87
N SER A 44 -9.81 8.04 8.07
CA SER A 44 -10.09 8.23 6.64
C SER A 44 -9.36 7.23 5.75
N VAL A 45 -8.32 6.57 6.24
CA VAL A 45 -7.53 5.62 5.46
C VAL A 45 -8.38 4.41 5.08
N THR A 46 -8.48 4.15 3.77
CA THR A 46 -9.18 2.98 3.20
C THR A 46 -8.26 2.07 2.39
N ALA A 47 -7.16 2.62 1.85
CA ALA A 47 -6.17 1.87 1.09
C ALA A 47 -4.75 2.39 1.30
N ALA A 48 -3.77 1.57 0.94
CA ALA A 48 -2.36 1.95 0.89
C ALA A 48 -1.69 1.38 -0.35
N GLY A 49 -0.83 2.19 -0.96
CA GLY A 49 0.05 1.82 -2.07
C GLY A 49 1.40 1.33 -1.56
N TYR A 50 1.89 0.26 -2.18
CA TYR A 50 3.17 -0.36 -1.82
C TYR A 50 4.02 -0.62 -3.05
N GLN A 51 5.32 -0.44 -2.90
CA GLN A 51 6.35 -0.97 -3.77
C GLN A 51 7.05 -2.08 -3.00
N VAL A 52 7.07 -3.28 -3.55
CA VAL A 52 7.71 -4.44 -2.93
C VAL A 52 8.80 -4.96 -3.86
N ARG A 53 10.05 -4.85 -3.42
CA ARG A 53 11.18 -5.46 -4.10
C ARG A 53 11.35 -6.87 -3.57
N CYS A 54 11.31 -7.82 -4.47
CA CYS A 54 11.56 -9.21 -4.15
C CYS A 54 13.00 -9.55 -4.50
N ARG A 55 13.77 -9.93 -3.51
CA ARG A 55 14.99 -10.67 -3.76
C ARG A 55 14.63 -12.14 -3.88
N LEU A 56 14.63 -12.54 -5.10
CA LEU A 56 14.51 -13.93 -5.45
C LEU A 56 15.91 -14.53 -5.24
N ALA A 57 15.99 -15.67 -4.57
CA ALA A 57 17.26 -16.40 -4.54
C ALA A 57 17.73 -16.60 -5.98
N SER A 58 19.03 -16.48 -6.25
CA SER A 58 19.65 -16.39 -7.59
C SER A 58 19.30 -17.53 -8.56
N ASP A 59 18.47 -18.46 -8.16
CA ASP A 59 18.10 -19.67 -8.90
C ASP A 59 16.59 -19.74 -9.21
N LEU A 60 15.86 -18.63 -9.22
CA LEU A 60 14.44 -18.68 -9.54
C LEU A 60 14.19 -18.97 -11.01
N PRO A 61 13.37 -20.00 -11.27
CA PRO A 61 13.07 -20.44 -12.63
C PRO A 61 12.07 -19.51 -13.36
N TYR A 62 11.65 -18.40 -12.75
CA TYR A 62 10.59 -17.53 -13.29
C TYR A 62 11.15 -16.28 -13.93
N ARG A 63 10.84 -16.09 -15.20
CA ARG A 63 11.04 -14.85 -15.92
C ARG A 63 9.89 -13.88 -15.65
N LEU A 64 10.09 -12.62 -15.94
CA LEU A 64 9.03 -11.60 -15.84
C LEU A 64 7.74 -12.04 -16.57
N GLU A 65 7.87 -12.67 -17.72
CA GLU A 65 6.74 -13.18 -18.50
C GLU A 65 5.93 -14.25 -17.75
N ASP A 66 6.61 -15.15 -17.02
CA ASP A 66 5.97 -16.19 -16.22
C ASP A 66 5.18 -15.57 -15.06
N LEU A 67 5.78 -14.56 -14.40
CA LEU A 67 5.15 -13.81 -13.31
C LEU A 67 3.93 -13.02 -13.82
N GLN A 68 4.02 -12.41 -14.99
CA GLN A 68 2.91 -11.68 -15.60
C GLN A 68 1.76 -12.62 -16.00
N GLN A 69 2.06 -13.80 -16.55
CA GLN A 69 1.06 -14.81 -16.84
C GLN A 69 0.40 -15.37 -15.57
N ALA A 70 1.19 -15.60 -14.51
CA ALA A 70 0.65 -16.00 -13.22
C ALA A 70 -0.24 -14.91 -12.62
N LYS A 71 0.17 -13.64 -12.68
CA LYS A 71 -0.61 -12.50 -12.24
C LYS A 71 -1.93 -12.37 -13.01
N GLN A 72 -1.90 -12.60 -14.32
CA GLN A 72 -3.12 -12.59 -15.15
C GLN A 72 -4.15 -13.60 -14.59
N ARG A 73 -3.73 -14.83 -14.33
CA ARG A 73 -4.62 -15.87 -13.77
C ARG A 73 -5.03 -15.60 -12.32
N PHE A 74 -4.07 -15.15 -11.50
CA PHE A 74 -4.28 -14.94 -10.07
C PHE A 74 -5.17 -13.74 -9.77
N PHE A 75 -5.01 -12.65 -10.52
CA PHE A 75 -5.65 -11.37 -10.23
C PHE A 75 -6.60 -10.89 -11.33
N ASP A 76 -6.16 -10.79 -12.59
CA ASP A 76 -6.95 -10.12 -13.63
C ASP A 76 -8.18 -10.95 -14.02
N ASP A 77 -8.01 -12.27 -14.20
CA ASP A 77 -9.08 -13.18 -14.61
C ASP A 77 -9.87 -13.72 -13.40
N ALA A 78 -9.35 -13.57 -12.19
CA ALA A 78 -9.98 -14.11 -10.99
C ALA A 78 -11.18 -13.26 -10.56
N THR A 79 -12.31 -13.91 -10.35
CA THR A 79 -13.49 -13.30 -9.73
C THR A 79 -13.46 -13.36 -8.20
N SER A 80 -12.67 -14.29 -7.63
CA SER A 80 -12.49 -14.51 -6.19
C SER A 80 -11.13 -15.13 -5.93
N ILE A 81 -10.50 -14.76 -4.82
CA ILE A 81 -9.24 -15.33 -4.32
C ILE A 81 -9.46 -15.76 -2.86
N PRO A 82 -10.07 -16.95 -2.64
CA PRO A 82 -10.38 -17.40 -1.29
C PRO A 82 -9.11 -17.80 -0.54
N VAL A 83 -8.95 -17.28 0.66
CA VAL A 83 -7.80 -17.55 1.54
C VAL A 83 -8.23 -17.73 2.98
N THR A 84 -7.42 -18.43 3.78
CA THR A 84 -7.60 -18.52 5.22
C THR A 84 -6.54 -17.66 5.92
N LYS A 85 -6.94 -16.53 6.45
CA LYS A 85 -6.06 -15.66 7.25
C LYS A 85 -5.99 -16.17 8.69
N LYS A 86 -4.79 -16.55 9.15
CA LYS A 86 -4.57 -16.93 10.55
C LYS A 86 -4.77 -15.72 11.46
N THR A 87 -5.57 -15.88 12.50
CA THR A 87 -5.80 -14.87 13.54
C THR A 87 -5.48 -15.45 14.91
N LYS A 88 -5.38 -14.62 15.95
CA LYS A 88 -5.16 -15.10 17.35
C LYS A 88 -6.26 -16.04 17.85
N LYS A 89 -7.45 -16.01 17.25
CA LYS A 89 -8.64 -16.79 17.61
C LYS A 89 -8.91 -17.97 16.66
N GLY A 90 -8.01 -18.25 15.70
CA GLY A 90 -8.19 -19.30 14.69
C GLY A 90 -8.07 -18.76 13.26
N GLY A 91 -8.51 -19.53 12.25
CA GLY A 91 -8.56 -19.11 10.86
C GLY A 91 -9.84 -18.30 10.55
N ARG A 92 -9.71 -17.25 9.75
CA ARG A 92 -10.83 -16.53 9.13
C ARG A 92 -10.75 -16.70 7.63
N GLU A 93 -11.80 -17.19 7.02
CA GLU A 93 -11.94 -17.20 5.56
C GLU A 93 -12.14 -15.77 5.05
N LEU A 94 -11.48 -15.43 3.97
CA LEU A 94 -11.45 -14.12 3.37
C LEU A 94 -11.29 -14.25 1.86
N ASP A 95 -11.96 -13.39 1.10
CA ASP A 95 -11.68 -13.21 -0.31
C ASP A 95 -10.74 -12.03 -0.50
N LEU A 96 -9.55 -12.28 -1.04
CA LEU A 96 -8.56 -11.23 -1.30
C LEU A 96 -8.91 -10.39 -2.53
N ARG A 97 -9.65 -10.93 -3.51
CA ARG A 97 -9.86 -10.23 -4.79
C ARG A 97 -10.43 -8.82 -4.64
N PRO A 98 -11.51 -8.58 -3.86
CA PRO A 98 -12.04 -7.23 -3.65
C PRO A 98 -11.15 -6.31 -2.79
N LEU A 99 -10.13 -6.87 -2.14
CA LEU A 99 -9.23 -6.13 -1.25
C LEU A 99 -7.90 -5.73 -1.91
N ILE A 100 -7.71 -6.15 -3.16
CA ILE A 100 -6.58 -5.77 -4.01
C ILE A 100 -7.13 -4.85 -5.10
N TYR A 101 -6.81 -3.56 -5.02
CA TYR A 101 -7.29 -2.55 -5.98
C TYR A 101 -6.39 -2.45 -7.20
N ASP A 102 -5.08 -2.67 -7.03
CA ASP A 102 -4.10 -2.69 -8.12
C ASP A 102 -3.01 -3.71 -7.82
N PHE A 103 -2.56 -4.42 -8.86
CA PHE A 103 -1.45 -5.37 -8.80
C PHE A 103 -0.66 -5.30 -10.10
N ARG A 104 0.55 -4.72 -10.08
CA ARG A 104 1.45 -4.63 -11.23
C ARG A 104 2.79 -5.24 -10.90
N ILE A 105 3.44 -5.79 -11.93
CA ILE A 105 4.77 -6.38 -11.84
C ILE A 105 5.63 -5.70 -12.88
N GLU A 106 6.77 -5.17 -12.45
CA GLU A 106 7.75 -4.48 -13.29
C GLU A 106 9.14 -5.04 -13.00
N GLU A 107 10.06 -4.88 -13.92
CA GLU A 107 11.46 -5.25 -13.76
C GLU A 107 12.32 -4.00 -13.91
N GLU A 108 13.21 -3.77 -12.95
CA GLU A 108 14.13 -2.65 -12.94
C GLU A 108 15.50 -3.14 -12.49
N ALA A 109 16.53 -2.98 -13.34
CA ALA A 109 17.93 -3.32 -13.02
C ALA A 109 18.09 -4.74 -12.42
N ASP A 110 17.48 -5.74 -13.05
CA ASP A 110 17.48 -7.16 -12.64
C ASP A 110 16.73 -7.45 -11.31
N GLU A 111 15.97 -6.50 -10.80
CA GLU A 111 15.08 -6.70 -9.65
C GLU A 111 13.61 -6.75 -10.10
N THR A 112 12.85 -7.71 -9.59
CA THR A 112 11.40 -7.74 -9.78
C THR A 112 10.73 -6.86 -8.72
N ILE A 113 9.91 -5.92 -9.19
CA ILE A 113 9.20 -4.98 -8.35
C ILE A 113 7.69 -5.22 -8.51
N PHE A 114 7.03 -5.42 -7.37
CA PHE A 114 5.58 -5.50 -7.29
C PHE A 114 5.01 -4.18 -6.78
N PHE A 115 4.07 -3.61 -7.53
CA PHE A 115 3.27 -2.48 -7.09
C PHE A 115 1.89 -2.99 -6.70
N LEU A 116 1.50 -2.72 -5.46
CA LEU A 116 0.25 -3.19 -4.88
C LEU A 116 -0.52 -2.01 -4.30
N THR A 117 -1.81 -1.89 -4.59
CA THR A 117 -2.72 -1.03 -3.84
C THR A 117 -3.71 -1.91 -3.12
N LEU A 118 -3.66 -1.89 -1.80
CA LEU A 118 -4.37 -2.84 -0.94
C LEU A 118 -5.30 -2.14 0.03
N SER A 119 -6.42 -2.79 0.35
CA SER A 119 -7.30 -2.37 1.42
C SER A 119 -6.53 -2.32 2.74
N THR A 120 -6.62 -1.17 3.41
CA THR A 120 -6.08 -0.96 4.75
C THR A 120 -7.03 -0.07 5.55
N GLY A 121 -7.02 -0.20 6.85
CA GLY A 121 -7.92 0.54 7.73
C GLY A 121 -8.44 -0.31 8.86
N SER A 122 -9.55 0.10 9.45
CA SER A 122 -10.12 -0.54 10.64
C SER A 122 -10.90 -1.83 10.36
N VAL A 123 -11.43 -1.99 9.14
CA VAL A 123 -12.29 -3.14 8.77
C VAL A 123 -11.46 -4.29 8.21
N ASP A 124 -10.73 -4.04 7.13
CA ASP A 124 -9.88 -5.03 6.49
C ASP A 124 -8.49 -4.42 6.22
N ASN A 125 -7.50 -5.00 6.89
CA ASN A 125 -6.11 -4.61 6.72
C ASN A 125 -5.33 -5.78 6.12
N ILE A 126 -4.95 -5.63 4.84
CA ILE A 126 -4.21 -6.65 4.09
C ILE A 126 -2.76 -6.22 3.94
N LYS A 127 -1.86 -7.10 4.37
CA LYS A 127 -0.42 -6.86 4.24
C LYS A 127 0.08 -7.30 2.86
N PRO A 128 0.98 -6.53 2.22
CA PRO A 128 1.58 -6.91 0.94
C PRO A 128 2.20 -8.30 0.96
N GLN A 129 2.92 -8.65 2.03
CA GLN A 129 3.50 -9.97 2.19
C GLN A 129 2.46 -11.08 2.07
N PHE A 130 1.30 -10.95 2.72
CA PHE A 130 0.25 -11.96 2.67
C PHE A 130 -0.32 -12.17 1.25
N VAL A 131 -0.44 -11.08 0.48
CA VAL A 131 -0.86 -11.14 -0.93
C VAL A 131 0.20 -11.85 -1.76
N LEU A 132 1.48 -11.47 -1.61
CA LEU A 132 2.57 -12.07 -2.37
C LEU A 132 2.83 -13.52 -1.99
N ASP A 133 2.77 -13.89 -0.71
CA ASP A 133 2.86 -15.30 -0.28
C ASP A 133 1.73 -16.12 -0.90
N THR A 134 0.51 -15.58 -0.98
CA THR A 134 -0.62 -16.24 -1.63
C THR A 134 -0.42 -16.35 -3.15
N PHE A 135 0.08 -15.29 -3.77
CA PHE A 135 0.39 -15.26 -5.20
C PHE A 135 1.45 -16.30 -5.55
N PHE A 136 2.57 -16.33 -4.84
CA PHE A 136 3.63 -17.30 -5.09
C PHE A 136 3.19 -18.72 -4.76
N ALA A 137 2.38 -18.94 -3.73
CA ALA A 137 1.81 -20.25 -3.43
C ALA A 137 0.83 -20.77 -4.52
N SER A 138 0.29 -19.86 -5.36
CA SER A 138 -0.52 -20.25 -6.52
C SER A 138 0.31 -20.70 -7.73
N MET A 139 1.61 -20.44 -7.70
CA MET A 139 2.57 -20.90 -8.69
C MET A 139 3.16 -22.24 -8.24
N GLU A 140 3.53 -23.11 -9.19
CA GLU A 140 4.14 -24.39 -8.84
C GLU A 140 5.58 -24.17 -8.34
N GLY A 141 5.85 -24.54 -7.10
CA GLY A 141 7.16 -24.49 -6.47
C GLY A 141 7.12 -23.92 -5.04
N ASP A 142 7.99 -24.47 -4.19
CA ASP A 142 8.23 -23.93 -2.84
C ASP A 142 9.31 -22.86 -2.95
N MET A 143 8.95 -21.60 -2.73
CA MET A 143 9.84 -20.47 -2.92
C MET A 143 10.13 -19.77 -1.61
N ASP A 144 11.42 -19.67 -1.28
CA ASP A 144 11.88 -18.78 -0.21
C ASP A 144 12.11 -17.38 -0.80
N VAL A 145 11.12 -16.50 -0.59
CA VAL A 145 11.13 -15.13 -1.10
C VAL A 145 11.28 -14.15 0.04
N SER A 146 12.29 -13.31 -0.03
CA SER A 146 12.43 -12.19 0.90
C SER A 146 11.88 -10.91 0.28
N TYR A 147 11.11 -10.14 1.07
CA TYR A 147 10.45 -8.92 0.65
C TYR A 147 11.06 -7.69 1.29
N HIS A 148 11.40 -6.70 0.48
CA HIS A 148 11.63 -5.34 0.95
C HIS A 148 10.40 -4.50 0.62
N ILE A 149 9.59 -4.23 1.65
CA ILE A 149 8.29 -3.58 1.51
C ILE A 149 8.42 -2.09 1.82
N HIS A 150 8.11 -1.26 0.84
CA HIS A 150 8.03 0.19 0.97
C HIS A 150 6.58 0.65 0.77
N ARG A 151 5.99 1.35 1.75
CA ARG A 151 4.68 1.98 1.58
C ARG A 151 4.86 3.34 0.93
N ILE A 152 4.28 3.50 -0.25
CA ILE A 152 4.43 4.70 -1.08
C ILE A 152 3.44 5.78 -0.65
N ASP A 153 2.17 5.36 -0.40
CA ASP A 153 1.10 6.32 -0.15
C ASP A 153 -0.04 5.71 0.67
N LEU A 154 -0.88 6.57 1.20
CA LEU A 154 -2.15 6.25 1.87
C LEU A 154 -3.29 6.95 1.16
N PHE A 155 -4.39 6.24 0.98
CA PHE A 155 -5.55 6.73 0.25
C PHE A 155 -6.80 6.71 1.13
N THR A 156 -7.69 7.65 0.84
CA THR A 156 -9.10 7.61 1.23
C THR A 156 -9.98 7.37 0.01
N THR A 157 -11.22 6.95 0.23
CA THR A 157 -12.20 6.78 -0.84
C THR A 157 -13.14 7.98 -0.87
N ILE A 158 -13.19 8.69 -1.99
CA ILE A 158 -14.11 9.79 -2.28
C ILE A 158 -14.84 9.44 -3.58
N GLU A 159 -16.16 9.39 -3.56
CA GLU A 159 -16.99 9.06 -4.74
C GLU A 159 -16.49 7.79 -5.46
N GLU A 160 -16.23 6.73 -4.69
CA GLU A 160 -15.74 5.43 -5.17
C GLU A 160 -14.32 5.45 -5.78
N LYS A 161 -13.60 6.57 -5.70
CA LYS A 161 -12.23 6.72 -6.19
C LYS A 161 -11.24 6.80 -5.03
N LEU A 162 -10.09 6.18 -5.21
CA LEU A 162 -8.97 6.33 -4.30
C LEU A 162 -8.29 7.69 -4.55
N VAL A 163 -8.21 8.48 -3.50
CA VAL A 163 -7.56 9.81 -3.50
C VAL A 163 -6.46 9.78 -2.44
N SER A 164 -5.25 10.22 -2.81
CA SER A 164 -4.15 10.34 -1.87
C SER A 164 -4.53 11.22 -0.68
N LEU A 165 -4.16 10.82 0.53
CA LEU A 165 -4.33 11.68 1.70
C LEU A 165 -3.51 12.97 1.58
N GLY A 166 -2.42 12.95 0.82
CA GLY A 166 -1.63 14.13 0.50
C GLY A 166 -2.36 15.16 -0.36
N ASP A 167 -3.41 14.73 -1.09
CA ASP A 167 -4.20 15.61 -1.96
C ASP A 167 -5.45 16.17 -1.28
N ILE A 168 -5.73 15.74 -0.04
CA ILE A 168 -6.87 16.23 0.73
C ILE A 168 -6.55 17.61 1.32
N GLY A 169 -7.54 18.50 1.27
CA GLY A 169 -7.40 19.87 1.76
C GLY A 169 -6.78 20.83 0.74
N TYR A 170 -6.31 21.99 1.21
CA TYR A 170 -5.80 23.07 0.38
C TYR A 170 -4.54 23.70 0.99
N GLU A 171 -3.76 24.34 0.16
CA GLU A 171 -2.62 25.16 0.59
C GLU A 171 -3.08 26.62 0.81
N GLN A 172 -2.46 27.26 1.79
CA GLN A 172 -2.76 28.65 2.16
C GLN A 172 -1.49 29.51 2.09
#